data_b9fbd23ccd7bb41017139c02711f6d6d
#
_entry.id   b9fbd23ccd7bb41017139c02711f6d6d
#
_cell.length_a   1.000
_cell.length_b   1.000
_cell.length_c   1.000
_cell.angle_alpha   90.00
_cell.angle_beta   90.00
_cell.angle_gamma   90.00
#
_symmetry.space_group_name_H-M   'P 1'
#
loop_
_entity.id
_entity.type
_entity.pdbx_description
1 polymer ?
#
loop_
_entity_poly.entity_id
_entity_poly.type
_entity_poly.pdbx_seq_one_letter_code
_entity_poly.pdbx_strand_id
1 'polypeptide(L)'
;STTTIPNFLRMRKFTEISKSKNPTEYSRTYVDEDGEVTDVTGYSEEISYAFDLYSGNLVHEKIVKITDDELTGDEALVKILIVDFSKPVEDGYEARLRTYTTVPDTEGDGTEAYTYSGAFRKNSIMTKGIAKLNADKTVATFTPQEEVAEYPVTFLVKDDEGPVESANIKIEGTTFLTDANGIVAVFLEAKT
;
A
#
# COMPACT_ATOMS: atom_id res chain seq x y z
N SER A 1 7.86 7.65 17.07
CA SER A 1 9.13 7.98 16.37
C SER A 1 9.23 7.13 15.13
N THR A 2 8.96 7.76 13.99
CA THR A 2 8.94 7.11 12.66
C THR A 2 10.37 6.83 12.20
N THR A 3 10.75 5.56 12.12
CA THR A 3 12.09 5.17 11.66
C THR A 3 12.14 5.11 10.13
N THR A 4 12.99 5.93 9.52
CA THR A 4 13.24 5.89 8.07
C THR A 4 13.97 4.61 7.69
N ILE A 5 13.49 3.93 6.64
CA ILE A 5 14.10 2.70 6.09
C ILE A 5 14.94 3.08 4.87
N PRO A 6 16.26 2.91 4.90
CA PRO A 6 17.15 3.31 3.80
C PRO A 6 17.29 2.25 2.71
N ASN A 7 17.87 2.65 1.58
CA ASN A 7 18.47 1.80 0.56
C ASN A 7 17.51 0.88 -0.23
N PHE A 8 16.38 1.43 -0.70
CA PHE A 8 15.61 0.78 -1.75
C PHE A 8 16.24 1.06 -3.10
N LEU A 9 16.78 0.03 -3.74
CA LEU A 9 17.36 0.13 -5.07
C LEU A 9 16.27 0.07 -6.14
N ARG A 10 16.38 0.91 -7.17
CA ARG A 10 15.46 0.91 -8.29
C ARG A 10 15.60 -0.39 -9.09
N MET A 11 14.48 -1.07 -9.33
CA MET A 11 14.39 -2.18 -10.26
C MET A 11 14.65 -1.67 -11.69
N ARG A 12 15.75 -2.11 -12.29
CA ARG A 12 16.23 -1.67 -13.61
C ARG A 12 16.52 -2.88 -14.48
N LYS A 13 16.41 -2.72 -15.81
CA LYS A 13 16.70 -3.76 -16.79
C LYS A 13 15.86 -5.02 -16.62
N PHE A 14 14.61 -4.85 -16.24
CA PHE A 14 13.60 -5.88 -16.31
C PHE A 14 12.91 -5.79 -17.67
N THR A 15 12.63 -6.93 -18.27
CA THR A 15 11.86 -7.05 -19.52
C THR A 15 10.37 -7.04 -19.25
N GLU A 16 9.97 -7.47 -18.04
CA GLU A 16 8.60 -7.43 -17.59
C GLU A 16 8.52 -7.05 -16.10
N ILE A 17 7.59 -6.15 -15.76
CA ILE A 17 7.08 -5.92 -14.40
C ILE A 17 5.59 -5.62 -14.54
N SER A 18 4.75 -6.54 -14.10
CA SER A 18 3.30 -6.42 -14.17
C SER A 18 2.69 -6.67 -12.79
N LYS A 19 1.76 -5.81 -12.36
CA LYS A 19 1.14 -5.89 -11.05
C LYS A 19 -0.33 -6.20 -11.16
N SER A 20 -0.75 -7.33 -10.58
CA SER A 20 -2.13 -7.78 -10.48
C SER A 20 -2.65 -7.65 -9.05
N LYS A 21 -3.90 -7.23 -8.89
CA LYS A 21 -4.56 -7.09 -7.59
C LYS A 21 -5.18 -8.37 -7.10
N ASN A 22 -5.67 -9.20 -8.03
CA ASN A 22 -6.35 -10.47 -7.78
C ASN A 22 -7.35 -10.36 -6.61
N PRO A 23 -8.45 -9.60 -6.78
CA PRO A 23 -9.46 -9.45 -5.74
C PRO A 23 -10.11 -10.80 -5.44
N THR A 24 -10.44 -11.04 -4.18
CA THR A 24 -11.31 -12.14 -3.77
C THR A 24 -12.71 -11.57 -3.64
N GLU A 25 -13.65 -12.11 -4.41
CA GLU A 25 -15.02 -11.65 -4.48
C GLU A 25 -15.93 -12.61 -3.73
N TYR A 26 -16.96 -12.07 -3.09
CA TYR A 26 -18.07 -12.80 -2.52
C TYR A 26 -19.35 -12.26 -3.14
N SER A 27 -20.08 -13.13 -3.86
CA SER A 27 -21.33 -12.78 -4.50
C SER A 27 -22.50 -13.51 -3.86
N ARG A 28 -23.63 -12.80 -3.69
CA ARG A 28 -24.88 -13.37 -3.16
C ARG A 28 -26.09 -12.64 -3.72
N THR A 29 -27.13 -13.43 -4.01
CA THR A 29 -28.48 -12.89 -4.29
C THR A 29 -29.30 -12.99 -3.01
N TYR A 30 -29.85 -11.88 -2.53
CA TYR A 30 -30.78 -11.85 -1.39
C TYR A 30 -32.20 -12.05 -1.89
N VAL A 31 -33.09 -12.64 -1.03
CA VAL A 31 -34.48 -12.97 -1.41
C VAL A 31 -35.37 -11.74 -1.64
N ASP A 32 -34.93 -10.59 -1.18
CA ASP A 32 -35.59 -9.28 -1.27
C ASP A 32 -34.98 -8.35 -2.33
N GLU A 33 -33.97 -8.84 -3.09
CA GLU A 33 -33.28 -8.08 -4.13
C GLU A 33 -33.39 -8.78 -5.49
N ASP A 34 -33.57 -7.98 -6.56
CA ASP A 34 -33.72 -8.47 -7.94
C ASP A 34 -32.36 -8.75 -8.63
N GLY A 35 -31.23 -8.70 -7.91
CA GLY A 35 -29.90 -8.85 -8.47
C GLY A 35 -28.88 -9.48 -7.54
N GLU A 36 -27.75 -9.87 -8.13
CA GLU A 36 -26.58 -10.34 -7.40
C GLU A 36 -25.79 -9.15 -6.85
N VAL A 37 -25.48 -9.18 -5.55
CA VAL A 37 -24.59 -8.22 -4.88
C VAL A 37 -23.21 -8.86 -4.77
N THR A 38 -22.17 -8.15 -5.23
CA THR A 38 -20.77 -8.61 -5.16
C THR A 38 -19.95 -7.71 -4.28
N ASP A 39 -19.30 -8.31 -3.28
CA ASP A 39 -18.38 -7.65 -2.36
C ASP A 39 -16.93 -8.13 -2.59
N VAL A 40 -15.97 -7.20 -2.50
CA VAL A 40 -14.54 -7.54 -2.49
C VAL A 40 -14.09 -7.80 -1.06
N THR A 41 -13.78 -9.04 -0.72
CA THR A 41 -13.40 -9.47 0.63
C THR A 41 -11.90 -9.47 0.88
N GLY A 42 -11.09 -9.37 -0.16
CA GLY A 42 -9.63 -9.37 -0.03
C GLY A 42 -8.89 -9.14 -1.34
N TYR A 43 -7.56 -9.09 -1.24
CA TYR A 43 -6.68 -8.96 -2.39
C TYR A 43 -5.48 -9.89 -2.25
N SER A 44 -5.19 -10.68 -3.28
CA SER A 44 -3.99 -11.53 -3.41
C SER A 44 -3.02 -10.89 -4.40
N GLU A 45 -2.47 -9.73 -4.04
CA GLU A 45 -1.59 -8.94 -4.92
C GLU A 45 -0.33 -9.72 -5.32
N GLU A 46 -0.02 -9.66 -6.61
CA GLU A 46 1.15 -10.29 -7.21
C GLU A 46 1.84 -9.32 -8.16
N ILE A 47 3.17 -9.38 -8.24
CA ILE A 47 3.96 -8.63 -9.21
C ILE A 47 4.77 -9.65 -10.00
N SER A 48 4.37 -9.90 -11.26
CA SER A 48 5.16 -10.74 -12.18
C SER A 48 6.40 -10.00 -12.62
N TYR A 49 7.50 -10.73 -12.80
CA TYR A 49 8.76 -10.18 -13.29
C TYR A 49 9.41 -11.10 -14.31
N ALA A 50 10.13 -10.50 -15.24
CA ALA A 50 11.12 -11.18 -16.07
C ALA A 50 12.30 -10.25 -16.32
N PHE A 51 13.49 -10.79 -16.45
CA PHE A 51 14.69 -10.03 -16.79
C PHE A 51 15.77 -10.90 -17.44
N ASP A 52 16.60 -10.26 -18.27
CA ASP A 52 17.85 -10.81 -18.72
C ASP A 52 18.92 -10.54 -17.66
N LEU A 53 19.67 -11.57 -17.28
CA LEU A 53 20.68 -11.43 -16.24
C LEU A 53 21.72 -10.37 -16.60
N TYR A 54 21.81 -9.34 -15.79
CA TYR A 54 22.79 -8.27 -15.94
C TYR A 54 23.74 -8.26 -14.75
N SER A 55 25.00 -8.62 -15.00
CA SER A 55 26.05 -8.66 -13.97
C SER A 55 26.26 -7.29 -13.32
N GLY A 56 26.38 -7.24 -12.00
CA GLY A 56 26.52 -6.03 -11.20
C GLY A 56 25.20 -5.31 -10.91
N ASN A 57 24.06 -5.87 -11.28
CA ASN A 57 22.76 -5.40 -10.84
C ASN A 57 22.35 -6.08 -9.54
N LEU A 58 22.52 -5.40 -8.41
CA LEU A 58 22.28 -5.96 -7.07
C LEU A 58 20.83 -6.47 -6.87
N VAL A 59 19.85 -5.91 -7.61
CA VAL A 59 18.47 -6.40 -7.56
C VAL A 59 18.36 -7.75 -8.27
N HIS A 60 18.96 -7.90 -9.45
CA HIS A 60 19.04 -9.18 -10.16
C HIS A 60 19.76 -10.22 -9.31
N GLU A 61 20.95 -9.89 -8.79
CA GLU A 61 21.75 -10.79 -7.96
C GLU A 61 20.98 -11.31 -6.74
N LYS A 62 20.15 -10.47 -6.11
CA LYS A 62 19.30 -10.89 -4.99
C LYS A 62 18.24 -11.91 -5.42
N ILE A 63 17.59 -11.70 -6.58
CA ILE A 63 16.58 -12.62 -7.12
C ILE A 63 17.23 -13.92 -7.57
N VAL A 64 18.33 -13.83 -8.31
CA VAL A 64 19.15 -14.98 -8.75
C VAL A 64 19.56 -15.84 -7.56
N LYS A 65 20.10 -15.22 -6.51
CA LYS A 65 20.47 -15.96 -5.30
C LYS A 65 19.29 -16.72 -4.68
N ILE A 66 18.10 -16.11 -4.64
CA ILE A 66 16.89 -16.77 -4.11
C ILE A 66 16.52 -17.96 -5.01
N THR A 67 16.64 -17.81 -6.32
CA THR A 67 16.29 -18.84 -7.31
C THR A 67 17.30 -19.99 -7.30
N ASP A 68 18.58 -19.68 -7.49
CA ASP A 68 19.64 -20.68 -7.68
C ASP A 68 19.92 -21.48 -6.41
N ASP A 69 19.85 -20.82 -5.23
CA ASP A 69 20.03 -21.48 -3.93
C ASP A 69 18.73 -22.12 -3.40
N GLU A 70 17.61 -22.05 -4.14
CA GLU A 70 16.28 -22.57 -3.76
C GLU A 70 15.84 -22.10 -2.37
N LEU A 71 16.08 -20.80 -2.06
CA LEU A 71 15.83 -20.25 -0.73
C LEU A 71 14.32 -20.23 -0.41
N THR A 72 13.97 -20.57 0.82
CA THR A 72 12.59 -20.67 1.30
C THR A 72 12.35 -19.85 2.57
N GLY A 73 11.09 -19.71 2.96
CA GLY A 73 10.72 -19.01 4.19
C GLY A 73 11.18 -17.54 4.19
N ASP A 74 11.81 -17.12 5.27
CA ASP A 74 12.24 -15.73 5.44
C ASP A 74 13.37 -15.31 4.49
N GLU A 75 14.15 -16.24 3.97
CA GLU A 75 15.24 -15.97 3.04
C GLU A 75 14.73 -15.63 1.63
N ALA A 76 13.52 -16.10 1.29
CA ALA A 76 12.83 -15.76 0.04
C ALA A 76 12.05 -14.43 0.11
N LEU A 77 12.07 -13.74 1.26
CA LEU A 77 11.35 -12.48 1.43
C LEU A 77 12.14 -11.29 0.86
N VAL A 78 11.41 -10.43 0.17
CA VAL A 78 11.91 -9.15 -0.34
C VAL A 78 10.96 -8.01 0.03
N LYS A 79 11.51 -6.84 0.34
CA LYS A 79 10.72 -5.62 0.54
C LYS A 79 10.69 -4.84 -0.76
N ILE A 80 9.49 -4.55 -1.26
CA ILE A 80 9.30 -3.76 -2.48
C ILE A 80 8.61 -2.45 -2.12
N LEU A 81 9.25 -1.35 -2.52
CA LEU A 81 8.74 0.00 -2.40
C LEU A 81 8.19 0.47 -3.74
N ILE A 82 6.92 0.84 -3.76
CA ILE A 82 6.25 1.42 -4.93
C ILE A 82 6.12 2.92 -4.70
N VAL A 83 6.78 3.71 -5.52
CA VAL A 83 6.77 5.18 -5.47
C VAL A 83 5.82 5.72 -6.53
N ASP A 84 4.89 6.57 -6.13
CA ASP A 84 3.92 7.21 -7.03
C ASP A 84 4.41 8.60 -7.45
N PHE A 85 5.03 8.67 -8.61
CA PHE A 85 5.56 9.93 -9.15
C PHE A 85 4.48 10.95 -9.55
N SER A 86 3.21 10.53 -9.65
CA SER A 86 2.09 11.43 -9.92
C SER A 86 1.63 12.18 -8.68
N LYS A 87 2.11 11.77 -7.50
CA LYS A 87 1.74 12.33 -6.22
C LYS A 87 2.95 12.88 -5.46
N PRO A 88 3.47 14.04 -5.87
CA PRO A 88 4.53 14.71 -5.13
C PRO A 88 4.01 15.26 -3.81
N VAL A 89 4.83 15.20 -2.77
CA VAL A 89 4.63 15.79 -1.45
C VAL A 89 5.85 16.65 -1.10
N GLU A 90 5.79 17.46 -0.04
CA GLU A 90 6.83 18.44 0.31
C GLU A 90 8.25 17.82 0.34
N ASP A 91 8.39 16.60 0.86
CA ASP A 91 9.69 15.92 1.04
C ASP A 91 9.93 14.74 0.10
N GLY A 92 9.14 14.57 -0.95
CA GLY A 92 9.31 13.45 -1.87
C GLY A 92 8.05 13.06 -2.63
N TYR A 93 7.67 11.79 -2.55
CA TYR A 93 6.51 11.24 -3.24
C TYR A 93 5.75 10.28 -2.33
N GLU A 94 4.42 10.20 -2.49
CA GLU A 94 3.67 9.13 -1.85
C GLU A 94 4.24 7.77 -2.26
N ALA A 95 4.37 6.88 -1.29
CA ALA A 95 4.91 5.55 -1.52
C ALA A 95 4.21 4.48 -0.67
N ARG A 96 4.33 3.25 -1.14
CA ARG A 96 3.75 2.08 -0.50
C ARG A 96 4.79 1.00 -0.38
N LEU A 97 5.04 0.56 0.85
CA LEU A 97 5.97 -0.51 1.17
C LEU A 97 5.20 -1.79 1.52
N ARG A 98 5.69 -2.92 1.01
CA ARG A 98 5.18 -4.24 1.35
C ARG A 98 6.28 -5.28 1.26
N THR A 99 6.19 -6.31 2.10
CA THR A 99 7.01 -7.51 1.98
C THR A 99 6.31 -8.50 1.05
N TYR A 100 7.09 -9.12 0.19
CA TYR A 100 6.67 -10.14 -0.76
C TYR A 100 7.54 -11.38 -0.61
N THR A 101 6.97 -12.54 -0.90
CA THR A 101 7.71 -13.76 -1.13
C THR A 101 8.10 -13.83 -2.59
N THR A 102 9.37 -14.04 -2.89
CA THR A 102 9.84 -14.30 -4.25
C THR A 102 9.50 -15.75 -4.59
N VAL A 103 8.75 -15.93 -5.69
CA VAL A 103 8.36 -17.24 -6.22
C VAL A 103 8.95 -17.35 -7.63
N PRO A 104 10.13 -18.00 -7.79
CA PRO A 104 10.70 -18.25 -9.09
C PRO A 104 9.79 -19.14 -9.95
N ASP A 105 9.79 -18.94 -11.25
CA ASP A 105 9.02 -19.74 -12.20
C ASP A 105 9.94 -20.43 -13.20
N THR A 106 10.62 -19.65 -14.07
CA THR A 106 11.53 -20.21 -15.06
C THR A 106 12.86 -19.48 -15.05
N GLU A 107 13.90 -20.24 -15.32
CA GLU A 107 15.23 -19.77 -15.64
C GLU A 107 15.75 -20.52 -16.88
N GLY A 108 16.60 -19.89 -17.66
CA GLY A 108 17.14 -20.58 -18.83
C GLY A 108 18.02 -19.70 -19.69
N ASP A 109 18.75 -20.41 -20.54
CA ASP A 109 19.62 -19.81 -21.54
C ASP A 109 18.80 -19.46 -22.78
N GLY A 110 18.49 -18.17 -22.93
CA GLY A 110 17.98 -17.64 -24.18
C GLY A 110 19.11 -17.59 -25.23
N THR A 111 18.76 -17.27 -26.49
CA THR A 111 19.74 -17.19 -27.57
C THR A 111 20.78 -16.09 -27.38
N GLU A 112 20.51 -15.10 -26.53
CA GLU A 112 21.35 -13.91 -26.35
C GLU A 112 21.63 -13.58 -24.89
N ALA A 113 20.85 -14.10 -23.94
CA ALA A 113 20.98 -13.84 -22.51
C ALA A 113 20.42 -14.97 -21.66
N TYR A 114 20.95 -15.13 -20.46
CA TYR A 114 20.33 -16.00 -19.45
C TYR A 114 19.19 -15.26 -18.78
N THR A 115 18.01 -15.84 -18.78
CA THR A 115 16.75 -15.18 -18.37
C THR A 115 16.22 -15.77 -17.09
N TYR A 116 15.57 -14.93 -16.29
CA TYR A 116 14.85 -15.31 -15.08
C TYR A 116 13.44 -14.74 -15.13
N SER A 117 12.47 -15.53 -14.69
CA SER A 117 11.10 -15.07 -14.50
C SER A 117 10.50 -15.61 -13.21
N GLY A 118 9.43 -14.96 -12.76
CA GLY A 118 8.70 -15.37 -11.57
C GLY A 118 7.72 -14.31 -11.11
N ALA A 119 7.33 -14.42 -9.85
CA ALA A 119 6.41 -13.49 -9.24
C ALA A 119 6.81 -13.15 -7.80
N PHE A 120 6.55 -11.92 -7.40
CA PHE A 120 6.56 -11.50 -6.01
C PHE A 120 5.12 -11.58 -5.48
N ARG A 121 4.84 -12.51 -4.58
CA ARG A 121 3.52 -12.68 -3.98
C ARG A 121 3.42 -11.98 -2.64
N LYS A 122 2.31 -11.29 -2.41
CA LYS A 122 2.04 -10.57 -1.17
C LYS A 122 2.25 -11.44 0.06
N ASN A 123 3.09 -10.95 1.00
CA ASN A 123 3.37 -11.61 2.28
C ASN A 123 3.00 -10.76 3.51
N SER A 124 2.83 -9.44 3.35
CA SER A 124 2.49 -8.55 4.47
C SER A 124 1.35 -7.57 4.14
N ILE A 125 0.87 -6.86 5.15
CA ILE A 125 0.04 -5.67 4.95
C ILE A 125 0.86 -4.57 4.28
N MET A 126 0.17 -3.60 3.67
CA MET A 126 0.78 -2.45 3.02
C MET A 126 1.01 -1.34 4.05
N THR A 127 2.21 -0.78 4.05
CA THR A 127 2.55 0.42 4.82
C THR A 127 2.61 1.60 3.86
N LYS A 128 1.82 2.65 4.12
CA LYS A 128 1.87 3.92 3.39
C LYS A 128 2.96 4.82 3.98
N GLY A 129 3.51 5.71 3.18
CA GLY A 129 4.51 6.66 3.63
C GLY A 129 5.06 7.51 2.51
N ILE A 130 6.18 8.17 2.78
CA ILE A 130 6.86 9.07 1.84
C ILE A 130 8.18 8.44 1.42
N ALA A 131 8.44 8.44 0.12
CA ALA A 131 9.73 8.07 -0.44
C ALA A 131 10.51 9.32 -0.87
N LYS A 132 11.74 9.44 -0.39
CA LYS A 132 12.71 10.44 -0.85
C LYS A 132 13.76 9.76 -1.73
N LEU A 133 13.96 10.30 -2.92
CA LEU A 133 14.91 9.74 -3.90
C LEU A 133 16.19 10.55 -3.92
N ASN A 134 17.30 9.86 -4.26
CA ASN A 134 18.53 10.54 -4.62
C ASN A 134 18.40 11.29 -5.96
N ALA A 135 19.38 12.13 -6.29
CA ALA A 135 19.34 12.96 -7.51
C ALA A 135 19.16 12.15 -8.79
N ASP A 136 19.77 10.97 -8.88
CA ASP A 136 19.71 10.08 -10.05
C ASP A 136 18.46 9.17 -10.05
N LYS A 137 17.62 9.26 -9.04
CA LYS A 137 16.43 8.41 -8.84
C LYS A 137 16.74 6.90 -8.90
N THR A 138 17.91 6.53 -8.41
CA THR A 138 18.37 5.12 -8.38
C THR A 138 18.21 4.48 -7.01
N VAL A 139 18.17 5.29 -5.96
CA VAL A 139 18.00 4.86 -4.56
C VAL A 139 16.91 5.68 -3.90
N ALA A 140 16.06 5.03 -3.14
CA ALA A 140 15.04 5.66 -2.33
C ALA A 140 15.24 5.35 -0.84
N THR A 141 14.86 6.30 0.01
CA THR A 141 14.60 6.09 1.43
C THR A 141 13.10 6.14 1.66
N PHE A 142 12.59 5.42 2.62
CA PHE A 142 11.17 5.37 2.93
C PHE A 142 10.92 5.73 4.38
N THR A 143 10.02 6.68 4.60
CA THR A 143 9.53 7.08 5.92
C THR A 143 8.07 6.66 6.03
N PRO A 144 7.73 5.66 6.87
CA PRO A 144 6.34 5.29 7.11
C PRO A 144 5.55 6.48 7.64
N GLN A 145 4.31 6.64 7.17
CA GLN A 145 3.33 7.49 7.82
C GLN A 145 2.48 6.63 8.76
N GLU A 146 2.32 7.09 9.99
CA GLU A 146 1.31 6.51 10.86
C GLU A 146 -0.05 6.84 10.28
N GLU A 147 -0.87 5.82 10.03
CA GLU A 147 -2.27 6.02 9.65
C GLU A 147 -2.99 6.47 10.94
N VAL A 148 -3.23 7.76 11.05
CA VAL A 148 -4.02 8.28 12.17
C VAL A 148 -5.43 7.77 11.97
N ALA A 149 -5.89 6.90 12.88
CA ALA A 149 -7.24 6.41 12.82
C ALA A 149 -8.20 7.55 13.16
N GLU A 150 -8.99 7.96 12.17
CA GLU A 150 -10.09 8.90 12.37
C GLU A 150 -11.34 8.13 12.77
N TYR A 151 -11.98 8.55 13.86
CA TYR A 151 -13.22 7.96 14.34
C TYR A 151 -14.38 8.93 14.10
N PRO A 152 -15.50 8.48 13.54
CA PRO A 152 -16.71 9.28 13.45
C PRO A 152 -17.26 9.50 14.85
N VAL A 153 -17.37 10.76 15.24
CA VAL A 153 -17.95 11.17 16.52
C VAL A 153 -19.17 12.05 16.24
N THR A 154 -20.29 11.70 16.82
CA THR A 154 -21.54 12.45 16.70
C THR A 154 -21.84 13.14 18.02
N PHE A 155 -21.99 14.45 17.98
CA PHE A 155 -22.42 15.26 19.10
C PHE A 155 -23.90 15.59 18.95
N LEU A 156 -24.64 15.46 20.02
CA LEU A 156 -26.06 15.85 20.10
C LEU A 156 -26.19 16.93 21.15
N VAL A 157 -26.64 18.11 20.76
CA VAL A 157 -26.91 19.25 21.64
C VAL A 157 -28.41 19.36 21.90
N LYS A 158 -28.76 19.37 23.16
CA LYS A 158 -30.14 19.52 23.64
C LYS A 158 -30.21 20.52 24.78
N ASP A 159 -31.38 21.20 24.89
CA ASP A 159 -31.81 21.93 26.08
C ASP A 159 -33.09 21.29 26.66
N ASP A 160 -33.73 21.98 27.56
CA ASP A 160 -34.99 21.53 28.20
C ASP A 160 -36.19 21.47 27.23
N GLU A 161 -36.09 22.13 26.08
CA GLU A 161 -37.13 22.18 25.05
C GLU A 161 -36.86 21.17 23.91
N GLY A 162 -35.67 20.61 23.82
CA GLY A 162 -35.30 19.60 22.83
C GLY A 162 -33.98 19.83 22.11
N PRO A 163 -33.81 19.28 20.88
CA PRO A 163 -32.61 19.51 20.08
C PRO A 163 -32.39 20.96 19.72
N VAL A 164 -31.13 21.44 19.84
CA VAL A 164 -30.77 22.82 19.53
C VAL A 164 -30.15 22.94 18.15
N GLU A 165 -30.85 23.55 17.21
CA GLU A 165 -30.35 23.88 15.87
C GLU A 165 -29.36 25.06 15.93
N SER A 166 -28.36 25.04 15.05
CA SER A 166 -27.35 26.11 14.89
C SER A 166 -26.55 26.43 16.16
N ALA A 167 -26.47 25.50 17.09
CA ALA A 167 -25.55 25.62 18.23
C ALA A 167 -24.09 25.54 17.80
N ASN A 168 -23.27 26.46 18.31
CA ASN A 168 -21.85 26.47 18.05
C ASN A 168 -21.14 25.47 18.94
N ILE A 169 -20.50 24.46 18.33
CA ILE A 169 -19.61 23.51 19.01
C ILE A 169 -18.20 23.74 18.54
N LYS A 170 -17.28 23.98 19.46
CA LYS A 170 -15.87 24.12 19.15
C LYS A 170 -15.12 22.82 19.45
N ILE A 171 -14.60 22.18 18.42
CA ILE A 171 -13.87 20.93 18.50
C ILE A 171 -12.48 21.15 17.89
N GLU A 172 -11.43 20.91 18.65
CA GLU A 172 -10.01 21.07 18.25
C GLU A 172 -9.69 22.42 17.56
N GLY A 173 -10.38 23.48 17.99
CA GLY A 173 -10.19 24.82 17.46
C GLY A 173 -11.11 25.21 16.28
N THR A 174 -11.77 24.24 15.66
CA THR A 174 -12.74 24.45 14.58
C THR A 174 -14.14 24.56 15.15
N THR A 175 -14.95 25.49 14.63
CA THR A 175 -16.35 25.67 15.03
C THR A 175 -17.27 25.00 14.04
N PHE A 176 -18.18 24.19 14.56
CA PHE A 176 -19.23 23.48 13.81
C PHE A 176 -20.60 23.96 14.29
N LEU A 177 -21.59 23.88 13.41
CA LEU A 177 -22.99 24.19 13.74
C LEU A 177 -23.78 22.88 13.75
N THR A 178 -24.67 22.74 14.73
CA THR A 178 -25.64 21.63 14.75
C THR A 178 -26.71 21.81 13.68
N ASP A 179 -27.22 20.71 13.15
CA ASP A 179 -28.35 20.67 12.25
C ASP A 179 -29.72 20.87 12.98
N ALA A 180 -30.82 20.75 12.25
CA ALA A 180 -32.15 20.87 12.80
C ALA A 180 -32.50 19.82 13.89
N ASN A 181 -31.77 18.75 13.98
CA ASN A 181 -31.86 17.70 15.01
C ASN A 181 -30.90 17.91 16.17
N GLY A 182 -30.18 19.04 16.20
CA GLY A 182 -29.14 19.32 17.20
C GLY A 182 -27.88 18.48 17.01
N ILE A 183 -27.66 17.91 15.81
CA ILE A 183 -26.56 16.96 15.56
C ILE A 183 -25.44 17.63 14.76
N VAL A 184 -24.19 17.32 15.15
CA VAL A 184 -23.00 17.51 14.32
C VAL A 184 -22.17 16.23 14.34
N ALA A 185 -21.76 15.74 13.16
CA ALA A 185 -20.88 14.60 13.01
C ALA A 185 -19.51 15.09 12.49
N VAL A 186 -18.45 14.66 13.13
CA VAL A 186 -17.06 14.98 12.76
C VAL A 186 -16.19 13.74 12.84
N PHE A 187 -15.11 13.74 12.09
CA PHE A 187 -14.05 12.72 12.23
C PHE A 187 -12.96 13.28 13.15
N LEU A 188 -12.65 12.57 14.21
CA LEU A 188 -11.62 12.94 15.18
C LEU A 188 -10.49 11.93 15.18
N GLU A 189 -9.26 12.43 15.24
CA GLU A 189 -8.06 11.60 15.38
C GLU A 189 -7.97 11.04 16.81
N ALA A 190 -7.57 9.75 16.93
CA ALA A 190 -7.23 9.21 18.23
C ALA A 190 -5.94 9.88 18.75
N LYS A 191 -6.04 10.61 19.85
CA LYS A 191 -4.86 11.07 20.58
C LYS A 191 -4.39 9.99 21.54
N THR A 192 -3.16 9.50 21.34
CA THR A 192 -2.44 8.63 22.27
C THR A 192 -1.70 9.43 23.34
#